data_3e325875ca600897b62c001e3b25cb29
#
_entry.id   3e325875ca600897b62c001e3b25cb29
#
_cell.length_a   1.000
_cell.length_b   1.000
_cell.length_c   1.000
_cell.angle_alpha   90.00
_cell.angle_beta   90.00
_cell.angle_gamma   90.00
#
_symmetry.space_group_name_H-M   'P 1'
#
loop_
_entity.id
_entity.type
_entity.pdbx_description
1 polymer ?
#
loop_
_entity_poly.entity_id
_entity_poly.type
_entity_poly.pdbx_seq_one_letter_code
_entity_poly.pdbx_strand_id
1 'polypeptide(L)'
;MIKSMTGFGRCEIQKESRKFTVELKSVNHRYLDVNIRMPKKLNFFETAIRTLLKQYANRGKVDIFISCEDLSQQQMMLKYNAALAAEYMRYFRQMSEEFHIANDVKVSALSHYPEVLTMEEQTEDEEILWSGLKEALEGAFGQFVETRVLEGSHLKEDILQKLSGMESLVEQVEARDRKSVV
;
A
#
# COMPACT_ATOMS: atom_id res chain seq x y z
N MET A 1 -25.85 14.02 -0.59
CA MET A 1 -25.88 12.74 0.14
C MET A 1 -24.94 12.85 1.34
N ILE A 2 -25.37 12.47 2.53
CA ILE A 2 -24.55 12.50 3.76
C ILE A 2 -23.61 11.29 3.70
N LYS A 3 -22.31 11.52 3.97
CA LYS A 3 -21.30 10.47 4.06
C LYS A 3 -20.70 10.46 5.45
N SER A 4 -20.58 9.29 6.08
CA SER A 4 -19.82 9.14 7.32
C SER A 4 -18.34 9.48 7.11
N MET A 5 -17.64 9.83 8.18
CA MET A 5 -16.18 9.95 8.15
C MET A 5 -15.47 8.62 8.44
N THR A 6 -16.16 7.68 9.06
CA THR A 6 -15.71 6.31 9.20
C THR A 6 -16.01 5.52 7.94
N GLY A 7 -15.14 4.62 7.59
CA GLY A 7 -15.31 3.78 6.40
C GLY A 7 -14.20 2.76 6.30
N PHE A 8 -14.46 1.73 5.53
CA PHE A 8 -13.56 0.63 5.23
C PHE A 8 -13.66 0.26 3.76
N GLY A 9 -12.55 -0.12 3.17
CA GLY A 9 -12.49 -0.70 1.84
C GLY A 9 -11.33 -1.67 1.74
N ARG A 10 -11.53 -2.76 1.01
CA ARG A 10 -10.50 -3.76 0.73
C ARG A 10 -10.67 -4.24 -0.70
N CYS A 11 -9.57 -4.31 -1.41
CA CYS A 11 -9.55 -4.89 -2.74
C CYS A 11 -8.32 -5.77 -2.89
N GLU A 12 -8.50 -6.88 -3.56
CA GLU A 12 -7.45 -7.84 -3.85
C GLU A 12 -7.49 -8.13 -5.34
N ILE A 13 -6.37 -7.88 -6.01
CA ILE A 13 -6.24 -8.09 -7.45
C ILE A 13 -5.00 -8.92 -7.71
N GLN A 14 -5.17 -9.92 -8.56
CA GLN A 14 -4.06 -10.67 -9.12
C GLN A 14 -3.86 -10.22 -10.56
N LYS A 15 -2.68 -9.70 -10.86
CA LYS A 15 -2.31 -9.28 -12.20
C LYS A 15 -0.96 -9.88 -12.56
N GLU A 16 -0.92 -10.58 -13.69
CA GLU A 16 0.22 -11.39 -14.08
C GLU A 16 0.59 -12.39 -12.96
N SER A 17 1.82 -12.36 -12.49
CA SER A 17 2.31 -13.21 -11.40
C SER A 17 2.33 -12.52 -10.04
N ARG A 18 1.53 -11.44 -9.85
CA ARG A 18 1.50 -10.66 -8.60
C ARG A 18 0.11 -10.51 -8.05
N LYS A 19 0.05 -10.53 -6.74
CA LYS A 19 -1.15 -10.30 -5.97
C LYS A 19 -0.99 -9.02 -5.18
N PHE A 20 -1.83 -8.02 -5.50
CA PHE A 20 -1.92 -6.77 -4.76
C PHE A 20 -3.12 -6.84 -3.82
N THR A 21 -2.89 -6.57 -2.55
CA THR A 21 -3.97 -6.39 -1.58
C THR A 21 -3.88 -4.99 -1.02
N VAL A 22 -4.96 -4.25 -1.13
CA VAL A 22 -5.11 -2.90 -0.58
C VAL A 22 -6.24 -2.91 0.43
N GLU A 23 -5.97 -2.45 1.62
CA GLU A 23 -6.94 -2.25 2.68
C GLU A 23 -6.83 -0.83 3.22
N LEU A 24 -7.96 -0.14 3.38
CA LEU A 24 -7.97 1.18 3.98
C LEU A 24 -9.12 1.31 4.96
N LYS A 25 -8.86 2.09 6.01
CA LYS A 25 -9.86 2.47 7.02
C LYS A 25 -9.73 3.95 7.34
N SER A 26 -10.83 4.58 7.66
CA SER A 26 -10.82 5.96 8.13
C SER A 26 -11.58 6.14 9.43
N VAL A 27 -11.13 7.13 10.20
CA VAL A 27 -11.81 7.61 11.40
C VAL A 27 -12.01 9.11 11.31
N ASN A 28 -12.91 9.64 12.16
CA ASN A 28 -13.19 11.06 12.20
C ASN A 28 -11.93 11.87 12.53
N HIS A 29 -11.58 12.82 11.66
CA HIS A 29 -10.50 13.78 11.89
C HIS A 29 -10.80 15.08 11.16
N ARG A 30 -10.35 16.22 11.72
CA ARG A 30 -10.61 17.55 11.18
C ARG A 30 -9.99 17.77 9.79
N TYR A 31 -8.79 17.26 9.60
CA TYR A 31 -8.01 17.38 8.35
C TYR A 31 -7.84 16.01 7.70
N LEU A 32 -7.43 16.00 6.44
CA LEU A 32 -7.02 14.76 5.79
C LEU A 32 -5.61 14.40 6.27
N ASP A 33 -5.54 13.40 7.14
CA ASP A 33 -4.30 12.78 7.62
C ASP A 33 -4.19 11.38 7.01
N VAL A 34 -3.12 11.12 6.26
CA VAL A 34 -2.96 9.88 5.51
C VAL A 34 -1.68 9.17 5.94
N ASN A 35 -1.84 7.99 6.48
CA ASN A 35 -0.75 7.09 6.82
C ASN A 35 -0.77 5.89 5.88
N ILE A 36 0.34 5.67 5.16
CA ILE A 36 0.46 4.58 4.18
C ILE A 36 1.53 3.62 4.65
N ARG A 37 1.17 2.35 4.77
CA ARG A 37 2.10 1.25 5.05
C ARG A 37 2.17 0.34 3.85
N MET A 38 3.36 0.23 3.27
CA MET A 38 3.59 -0.56 2.06
C MET A 38 5.01 -1.13 2.04
N PRO A 39 5.29 -2.16 1.23
CA PRO A 39 6.63 -2.67 1.00
C PRO A 39 7.54 -1.58 0.42
N LYS A 40 8.83 -1.61 0.80
CA LYS A 40 9.84 -0.63 0.37
C LYS A 40 9.89 -0.46 -1.16
N LYS A 41 9.69 -1.53 -1.91
CA LYS A 41 9.68 -1.54 -3.37
C LYS A 41 8.56 -0.70 -4.01
N LEU A 42 7.55 -0.30 -3.25
CA LEU A 42 6.44 0.54 -3.73
C LEU A 42 6.51 1.99 -3.24
N ASN A 43 7.52 2.36 -2.44
CA ASN A 43 7.61 3.69 -1.81
C ASN A 43 7.60 4.85 -2.82
N PHE A 44 8.12 4.64 -4.02
CA PHE A 44 8.12 5.69 -5.06
C PHE A 44 6.71 6.04 -5.56
N PHE A 45 5.70 5.19 -5.32
CA PHE A 45 4.30 5.48 -5.65
C PHE A 45 3.56 6.26 -4.56
N GLU A 46 4.15 6.54 -3.41
CA GLU A 46 3.46 7.18 -2.27
C GLU A 46 2.74 8.48 -2.66
N THR A 47 3.40 9.33 -3.41
CA THR A 47 2.83 10.61 -3.86
C THR A 47 1.63 10.42 -4.79
N ALA A 48 1.71 9.45 -5.70
CA ALA A 48 0.63 9.11 -6.61
C ALA A 48 -0.59 8.54 -5.85
N ILE A 49 -0.36 7.68 -4.85
CA ILE A 49 -1.41 7.12 -3.99
C ILE A 49 -2.11 8.24 -3.22
N ARG A 50 -1.36 9.17 -2.61
CA ARG A 50 -1.91 10.33 -1.89
C ARG A 50 -2.76 11.21 -2.81
N THR A 51 -2.30 11.41 -4.04
CA THR A 51 -3.03 12.21 -5.04
C THR A 51 -4.31 11.52 -5.47
N LEU A 52 -4.29 10.22 -5.68
CA LEU A 52 -5.46 9.42 -6.02
C LEU A 52 -6.49 9.44 -4.87
N LEU A 53 -6.05 9.25 -3.62
CA LEU A 53 -6.94 9.25 -2.45
C LEU A 53 -7.72 10.58 -2.30
N LYS A 54 -7.12 11.72 -2.64
CA LYS A 54 -7.78 13.04 -2.54
C LYS A 54 -9.04 13.16 -3.42
N GLN A 55 -9.19 12.32 -4.43
CA GLN A 55 -10.40 12.26 -5.25
C GLN A 55 -11.57 11.58 -4.52
N TYR A 56 -11.28 10.75 -3.51
CA TYR A 56 -12.26 9.95 -2.76
C TYR A 56 -12.52 10.47 -1.34
N ALA A 57 -11.54 11.16 -0.73
CA ALA A 57 -11.64 11.67 0.62
C ALA A 57 -11.02 13.06 0.77
N ASN A 58 -11.80 14.02 1.34
CA ASN A 58 -11.35 15.40 1.56
C ASN A 58 -10.92 15.65 3.02
N ARG A 59 -11.31 14.80 3.96
CA ARG A 59 -10.98 14.89 5.39
C ARG A 59 -11.12 13.52 6.06
N GLY A 60 -10.54 13.39 7.25
CA GLY A 60 -10.49 12.16 8.03
C GLY A 60 -9.06 11.67 8.17
N LYS A 61 -8.79 10.86 9.19
CA LYS A 61 -7.54 10.12 9.29
C LYS A 61 -7.73 8.79 8.58
N VAL A 62 -6.92 8.56 7.55
CA VAL A 62 -6.98 7.38 6.67
C VAL A 62 -5.70 6.59 6.81
N ASP A 63 -5.83 5.35 7.28
CA ASP A 63 -4.74 4.37 7.28
C ASP A 63 -4.91 3.45 6.08
N ILE A 64 -3.88 3.34 5.24
CA ILE A 64 -3.83 2.49 4.05
C ILE A 64 -2.76 1.43 4.26
N PHE A 65 -3.12 0.16 4.06
CA PHE A 65 -2.22 -0.99 4.08
C PHE A 65 -2.15 -1.59 2.69
N ILE A 66 -0.95 -1.71 2.18
CA ILE A 66 -0.69 -2.28 0.86
C ILE A 66 0.25 -3.45 1.03
N SER A 67 -0.11 -4.61 0.51
CA SER A 67 0.78 -5.74 0.32
C SER A 67 0.90 -6.10 -1.15
N CYS A 68 2.06 -6.57 -1.52
CA CYS A 68 2.34 -7.08 -2.86
C CYS A 68 3.10 -8.38 -2.71
N GLU A 69 2.43 -9.47 -3.05
CA GLU A 69 3.01 -10.81 -3.06
C GLU A 69 3.40 -11.16 -4.49
N ASP A 70 4.62 -11.60 -4.67
CA ASP A 70 5.10 -12.13 -5.93
C ASP A 70 4.81 -13.63 -5.97
N LEU A 71 3.97 -14.05 -6.90
CA LEU A 71 3.58 -15.44 -7.13
C LEU A 71 4.43 -16.10 -8.21
N SER A 72 5.31 -15.32 -8.87
CA SER A 72 6.29 -15.91 -9.78
C SER A 72 7.31 -16.70 -8.96
N GLN A 73 7.74 -17.82 -9.48
CA GLN A 73 8.99 -18.41 -9.01
C GLN A 73 10.06 -17.35 -9.30
N GLN A 74 10.58 -16.72 -8.24
CA GLN A 74 11.62 -15.68 -8.36
C GLN A 74 12.71 -16.20 -9.30
N GLN A 75 12.71 -15.71 -10.51
CA GLN A 75 13.82 -15.94 -11.43
C GLN A 75 14.96 -15.04 -10.98
N MET A 76 15.71 -15.54 -9.98
CA MET A 76 17.00 -14.95 -9.67
C MET A 76 17.87 -15.08 -10.90
N MET A 77 18.22 -13.97 -11.50
CA MET A 77 19.18 -13.95 -12.59
C MET A 77 20.59 -13.92 -12.03
N LEU A 78 21.39 -14.89 -12.44
CA LEU A 78 22.81 -14.89 -12.14
C LEU A 78 23.51 -13.92 -13.07
N LYS A 79 24.10 -12.86 -12.53
CA LYS A 79 24.87 -11.88 -13.29
C LYS A 79 26.37 -12.15 -13.15
N TYR A 80 27.05 -12.23 -14.27
CA TYR A 80 28.49 -12.40 -14.34
C TYR A 80 29.19 -11.08 -14.63
N ASN A 81 30.08 -10.64 -13.73
CA ASN A 81 30.91 -9.47 -13.91
C ASN A 81 32.26 -9.85 -14.53
N ALA A 82 32.29 -9.90 -15.85
CA ALA A 82 33.48 -10.28 -16.61
C ALA A 82 34.66 -9.32 -16.39
N ALA A 83 34.39 -8.01 -16.24
CA ALA A 83 35.44 -7.01 -16.03
C ALA A 83 36.18 -7.25 -14.71
N LEU A 84 35.42 -7.44 -13.62
CA LEU A 84 35.97 -7.70 -12.30
C LEU A 84 36.71 -9.05 -12.24
N ALA A 85 36.16 -10.09 -12.88
CA ALA A 85 36.83 -11.39 -12.97
C ALA A 85 38.18 -11.29 -13.68
N ALA A 86 38.27 -10.49 -14.75
CA ALA A 86 39.51 -10.25 -15.47
C ALA A 86 40.55 -9.50 -14.59
N GLU A 87 40.10 -8.52 -13.75
CA GLU A 87 40.97 -7.87 -12.79
C GLU A 87 41.53 -8.82 -11.73
N TYR A 88 40.69 -9.67 -11.15
CA TYR A 88 41.14 -10.72 -10.22
C TYR A 88 42.21 -11.60 -10.86
N MET A 89 41.96 -12.07 -12.09
CA MET A 89 42.92 -12.93 -12.81
C MET A 89 44.22 -12.21 -13.15
N ARG A 90 44.18 -10.90 -13.41
CA ARG A 90 45.40 -10.09 -13.62
C ARG A 90 46.23 -10.02 -12.35
N TYR A 91 45.60 -9.71 -11.21
CA TYR A 91 46.31 -9.64 -9.93
C TYR A 91 46.85 -11.00 -9.49
N PHE A 92 46.13 -12.10 -9.71
CA PHE A 92 46.65 -13.42 -9.38
C PHE A 92 47.86 -13.80 -10.20
N ARG A 93 47.97 -13.41 -11.45
CA ARG A 93 49.17 -13.58 -12.26
C ARG A 93 50.33 -12.75 -11.68
N GLN A 94 50.11 -11.50 -11.39
CA GLN A 94 51.10 -10.63 -10.81
C GLN A 94 51.61 -11.16 -9.48
N MET A 95 50.75 -11.61 -8.59
CA MET A 95 51.13 -12.22 -7.30
C MET A 95 51.93 -13.51 -7.51
N SER A 96 51.53 -14.32 -8.47
CA SER A 96 52.27 -15.57 -8.81
C SER A 96 53.70 -15.29 -9.26
N GLU A 97 53.88 -14.26 -10.08
CA GLU A 97 55.19 -13.84 -10.59
C GLU A 97 56.03 -13.18 -9.47
N GLU A 98 55.45 -12.28 -8.68
CA GLU A 98 56.13 -11.51 -7.63
C GLU A 98 56.62 -12.43 -6.47
N PHE A 99 55.80 -13.40 -6.06
CA PHE A 99 56.10 -14.27 -4.91
C PHE A 99 56.60 -15.65 -5.31
N HIS A 100 56.77 -15.92 -6.62
CA HIS A 100 57.22 -17.22 -7.17
C HIS A 100 56.35 -18.39 -6.68
N ILE A 101 55.03 -18.21 -6.59
CA ILE A 101 54.07 -19.23 -6.23
C ILE A 101 53.23 -19.63 -7.44
N ALA A 102 52.79 -20.86 -7.52
CA ALA A 102 51.94 -21.32 -8.62
C ALA A 102 50.56 -20.67 -8.56
N ASN A 103 50.07 -20.19 -9.70
CA ASN A 103 48.68 -19.77 -9.81
C ASN A 103 47.79 -20.99 -10.03
N ASP A 104 47.06 -21.41 -9.01
CA ASP A 104 46.16 -22.56 -9.03
C ASP A 104 44.67 -22.18 -9.04
N VAL A 105 44.35 -20.93 -9.38
CA VAL A 105 42.97 -20.42 -9.42
C VAL A 105 42.16 -21.16 -10.45
N LYS A 106 41.15 -21.90 -9.96
CA LYS A 106 40.15 -22.61 -10.78
C LYS A 106 38.93 -21.76 -10.99
N VAL A 107 38.16 -22.02 -12.06
CA VAL A 107 36.91 -21.36 -12.35
C VAL A 107 35.94 -21.41 -11.15
N SER A 108 35.90 -22.54 -10.44
CA SER A 108 35.09 -22.69 -9.22
C SER A 108 35.51 -21.76 -8.10
N ALA A 109 36.80 -21.46 -7.94
CA ALA A 109 37.30 -20.51 -6.96
C ALA A 109 36.96 -19.07 -7.43
N LEU A 110 37.22 -18.75 -8.70
CA LEU A 110 36.92 -17.44 -9.29
C LEU A 110 35.46 -17.05 -9.14
N SER A 111 34.54 -18.00 -9.30
CA SER A 111 33.10 -17.76 -9.16
C SER A 111 32.64 -17.39 -7.75
N HIS A 112 33.44 -17.67 -6.73
CA HIS A 112 33.14 -17.37 -5.31
C HIS A 112 33.80 -16.05 -4.85
N TYR A 113 34.63 -15.41 -5.68
CA TYR A 113 35.14 -14.10 -5.28
C TYR A 113 34.04 -13.05 -5.28
N PRO A 114 34.11 -12.08 -4.35
CA PRO A 114 33.08 -11.05 -4.22
C PRO A 114 32.76 -10.38 -5.55
N GLU A 115 31.46 -10.19 -5.79
CA GLU A 115 30.93 -9.46 -6.97
C GLU A 115 31.25 -10.04 -8.36
N VAL A 116 31.90 -11.24 -8.44
CA VAL A 116 32.14 -11.92 -9.72
C VAL A 116 30.87 -12.55 -10.24
N LEU A 117 30.12 -13.22 -9.37
CA LEU A 117 28.77 -13.72 -9.63
C LEU A 117 27.82 -13.15 -8.58
N THR A 118 26.85 -12.39 -9.01
CA THR A 118 25.80 -11.82 -8.15
C THR A 118 24.44 -12.36 -8.57
N MET A 119 23.57 -12.62 -7.59
CA MET A 119 22.16 -12.88 -7.85
C MET A 119 21.45 -11.54 -7.82
N GLU A 120 20.91 -11.14 -8.97
CA GLU A 120 20.09 -9.92 -9.07
C GLU A 120 18.62 -10.32 -9.25
N GLU A 121 17.74 -9.65 -8.52
CA GLU A 121 16.32 -9.68 -8.84
C GLU A 121 16.10 -8.95 -10.17
N GLN A 122 15.27 -9.51 -11.02
CA GLN A 122 14.94 -8.88 -12.29
C GLN A 122 14.31 -7.51 -12.02
N THR A 123 14.87 -6.45 -12.58
CA THR A 123 14.30 -5.09 -12.47
C THR A 123 12.89 -5.09 -13.03
N GLU A 124 11.96 -4.83 -12.16
CA GLU A 124 10.54 -4.83 -12.49
C GLU A 124 10.18 -3.55 -13.25
N ASP A 125 9.30 -3.67 -14.23
CA ASP A 125 8.75 -2.51 -14.93
C ASP A 125 7.80 -1.76 -14.00
N GLU A 126 8.17 -0.51 -13.67
CA GLU A 126 7.40 0.36 -12.79
C GLU A 126 5.99 0.62 -13.32
N GLU A 127 5.80 0.67 -14.64
CA GLU A 127 4.49 0.90 -15.26
C GLU A 127 3.54 -0.28 -15.01
N ILE A 128 4.07 -1.51 -15.10
CA ILE A 128 3.30 -2.73 -14.82
C ILE A 128 2.91 -2.78 -13.35
N LEU A 129 3.86 -2.50 -12.44
CA LEU A 129 3.60 -2.43 -11.01
C LEU A 129 2.53 -1.39 -10.67
N TRP A 130 2.65 -0.18 -11.23
CA TRP A 130 1.69 0.88 -11.01
C TRP A 130 0.30 0.53 -11.53
N SER A 131 0.23 -0.08 -12.71
CA SER A 131 -1.04 -0.48 -13.31
C SER A 131 -1.83 -1.45 -12.43
N GLY A 132 -1.18 -2.49 -11.87
CA GLY A 132 -1.82 -3.44 -10.95
C GLY A 132 -2.19 -2.81 -9.60
N LEU A 133 -1.26 -2.04 -9.04
CA LEU A 133 -1.49 -1.34 -7.78
C LEU A 133 -2.63 -0.32 -7.88
N LYS A 134 -2.67 0.48 -8.96
CA LYS A 134 -3.70 1.49 -9.20
C LYS A 134 -5.09 0.86 -9.27
N GLU A 135 -5.24 -0.24 -9.98
CA GLU A 135 -6.50 -0.96 -10.08
C GLU A 135 -6.99 -1.47 -8.72
N ALA A 136 -6.08 -2.02 -7.89
CA ALA A 136 -6.39 -2.43 -6.53
C ALA A 136 -6.78 -1.26 -5.63
N LEU A 137 -6.10 -0.11 -5.76
CA LEU A 137 -6.41 1.12 -5.03
C LEU A 137 -7.79 1.66 -5.41
N GLU A 138 -8.09 1.76 -6.69
CA GLU A 138 -9.39 2.24 -7.18
C GLU A 138 -10.54 1.36 -6.68
N GLY A 139 -10.36 0.04 -6.71
CA GLY A 139 -11.33 -0.91 -6.16
C GLY A 139 -11.55 -0.73 -4.66
N ALA A 140 -10.48 -0.62 -3.87
CA ALA A 140 -10.57 -0.42 -2.43
C ALA A 140 -11.17 0.95 -2.08
N PHE A 141 -10.82 2.01 -2.81
CA PHE A 141 -11.36 3.36 -2.61
C PHE A 141 -12.85 3.45 -3.00
N GLY A 142 -13.28 2.70 -4.02
CA GLY A 142 -14.68 2.55 -4.38
C GLY A 142 -15.50 1.97 -3.23
N GLN A 143 -15.10 0.82 -2.71
CA GLN A 143 -15.76 0.18 -1.55
C GLN A 143 -15.75 1.08 -0.30
N PHE A 144 -14.65 1.77 -0.07
CA PHE A 144 -14.55 2.74 1.02
C PHE A 144 -15.60 3.86 0.91
N VAL A 145 -15.83 4.40 -0.28
CA VAL A 145 -16.87 5.41 -0.48
C VAL A 145 -18.26 4.83 -0.28
N GLU A 146 -18.53 3.63 -0.77
CA GLU A 146 -19.80 2.92 -0.59
C GLU A 146 -20.12 2.70 0.89
N THR A 147 -19.16 2.20 1.65
CA THR A 147 -19.30 1.99 3.10
C THR A 147 -19.64 3.29 3.83
N ARG A 148 -18.97 4.40 3.48
CA ARG A 148 -19.24 5.73 4.06
C ARG A 148 -20.63 6.25 3.72
N VAL A 149 -21.11 6.00 2.52
CA VAL A 149 -22.47 6.37 2.08
C VAL A 149 -23.51 5.58 2.84
N LEU A 150 -23.31 4.27 2.97
CA LEU A 150 -24.24 3.39 3.68
C LEU A 150 -24.34 3.79 5.17
N GLU A 151 -23.21 3.95 5.83
CA GLU A 151 -23.18 4.39 7.23
C GLU A 151 -23.76 5.79 7.42
N GLY A 152 -23.48 6.71 6.49
CA GLY A 152 -24.05 8.04 6.50
C GLY A 152 -25.57 8.06 6.36
N SER A 153 -26.15 7.12 5.61
CA SER A 153 -27.61 6.98 5.50
C SER A 153 -28.23 6.45 6.81
N HIS A 154 -27.63 5.45 7.44
CA HIS A 154 -28.09 4.93 8.73
C HIS A 154 -28.03 5.99 9.84
N LEU A 155 -26.93 6.76 9.90
CA LEU A 155 -26.79 7.85 10.86
C LEU A 155 -27.84 8.94 10.64
N LYS A 156 -28.16 9.25 9.38
CA LYS A 156 -29.22 10.20 9.06
C LYS A 156 -30.57 9.73 9.56
N GLU A 157 -30.93 8.49 9.33
CA GLU A 157 -32.18 7.89 9.76
C GLU A 157 -32.32 7.90 11.29
N ASP A 158 -31.25 7.48 12.02
CA ASP A 158 -31.21 7.49 13.47
C ASP A 158 -31.39 8.89 14.06
N ILE A 159 -30.71 9.89 13.49
CA ILE A 159 -30.84 11.30 13.93
C ILE A 159 -32.26 11.80 13.68
N LEU A 160 -32.86 11.54 12.53
CA LEU A 160 -34.22 11.96 12.23
C LEU A 160 -35.24 11.31 13.17
N GLN A 161 -35.08 10.02 13.46
CA GLN A 161 -35.95 9.32 14.42
C GLN A 161 -35.84 9.91 15.83
N LYS A 162 -34.63 10.22 16.28
CA LYS A 162 -34.41 10.86 17.60
C LYS A 162 -34.97 12.27 17.65
N LEU A 163 -34.84 13.06 16.57
CA LEU A 163 -35.46 14.39 16.51
C LEU A 163 -36.98 14.33 16.60
N SER A 164 -37.62 13.44 15.82
CA SER A 164 -39.07 13.25 15.91
C SER A 164 -39.53 12.79 17.32
N GLY A 165 -38.74 11.93 17.96
CA GLY A 165 -39.01 11.57 19.38
C GLY A 165 -38.91 12.75 20.33
N MET A 166 -37.93 13.65 20.15
CA MET A 166 -37.81 14.88 20.96
C MET A 166 -38.97 15.84 20.70
N GLU A 167 -39.40 16.03 19.45
CA GLU A 167 -40.57 16.86 19.11
C GLU A 167 -41.83 16.34 19.83
N SER A 168 -42.09 15.04 19.80
CA SER A 168 -43.21 14.42 20.49
C SER A 168 -43.15 14.62 22.01
N LEU A 169 -41.96 14.56 22.61
CA LEU A 169 -41.80 14.82 24.05
C LEU A 169 -42.07 16.28 24.40
N VAL A 170 -41.63 17.23 23.58
CA VAL A 170 -41.94 18.66 23.74
C VAL A 170 -43.44 18.90 23.68
N GLU A 171 -44.15 18.34 22.69
CA GLU A 171 -45.60 18.44 22.57
C GLU A 171 -46.34 17.89 23.86
N GLN A 172 -45.84 16.76 24.38
CA GLN A 172 -46.41 16.21 25.62
C GLN A 172 -46.19 17.12 26.83
N VAL A 173 -45.03 17.75 26.96
CA VAL A 173 -44.72 18.71 28.02
C VAL A 173 -45.64 19.94 27.91
N GLU A 174 -45.75 20.52 26.73
CA GLU A 174 -46.65 21.68 26.47
C GLU A 174 -48.12 21.34 26.82
N ALA A 175 -48.58 20.15 26.39
CA ALA A 175 -49.95 19.70 26.70
C ALA A 175 -50.23 19.53 28.18
N ARG A 176 -49.20 19.13 28.97
CA ARG A 176 -49.31 19.03 30.44
C ARG A 176 -49.25 20.39 31.13
N ASP A 177 -48.37 21.27 30.66
CA ASP A 177 -48.23 22.62 31.23
C ASP A 177 -49.52 23.42 31.07
N ARG A 178 -50.15 23.40 29.91
CA ARG A 178 -51.46 24.03 29.68
C ARG A 178 -52.58 23.51 30.57
N LYS A 179 -52.51 22.25 31.07
CA LYS A 179 -53.45 21.68 32.01
C LYS A 179 -53.18 22.07 33.44
N SER A 180 -51.97 22.54 33.76
CA SER A 180 -51.57 22.96 35.11
C SER A 180 -51.89 24.43 35.41
N VAL A 181 -52.29 25.20 34.40
CA VAL A 181 -52.61 26.67 34.49
C VAL A 181 -54.12 26.91 34.59
N VAL A 182 -54.94 25.89 34.74
CA VAL A 182 -56.38 25.93 35.06
C VAL A 182 -56.58 25.37 36.48
#